data_97be64587818e2f8fdc2229238a7e88f
#
_entry.id   97be64587818e2f8fdc2229238a7e88f
#
_cell.length_a   1.000
_cell.length_b   1.000
_cell.length_c   1.000
_cell.angle_alpha   90.00
_cell.angle_beta   90.00
_cell.angle_gamma   90.00
#
_symmetry.space_group_name_H-M   'P 1'
#
loop_
_entity.id
_entity.type
_entity.pdbx_description
1 polymer ?
#
loop_
_entity_poly.entity_id
_entity_poly.type
_entity_poly.pdbx_seq_one_letter_code
_entity_poly.pdbx_strand_id
1 'polypeptide(L)'
;MQTQRVHFIAKRSQRDIFGIPVLSFFFKNKYMLTLYRLTTLFLLVYAIIYGILNPTKENIFTTAVFWSIFWPFFMVITLPTLGNVFCMVCPHGFLGKHITKFGLKLRIPKWLANPYIGLIGSNILAYWFVLYTFPRFLKSPLITAIFFLFFTILSMLFFFLFRGMAYCKYICPIGSVNTAFARTSPVWLSTYEEECKSCKKPDCALACPYELNPSKFEERKSMMYCTMCMECTHACDAVKLEFRKFGYSLYERIKNPKMIEVMVYILLVAVITFTMRFHHAL
;
A
#
# COMPACT_ATOMS: atom_id res chain seq x y z
N MET A 1 31.56 -15.29 11.86
CA MET A 1 30.80 -16.52 11.53
C MET A 1 30.11 -16.28 10.18
N GLN A 2 30.71 -16.74 9.11
CA GLN A 2 30.11 -16.71 7.78
C GLN A 2 29.04 -17.81 7.73
N THR A 3 27.78 -17.42 7.71
CA THR A 3 26.67 -18.32 7.42
C THR A 3 26.79 -18.73 5.97
N GLN A 4 27.11 -20.00 5.75
CA GLN A 4 27.04 -20.65 4.43
C GLN A 4 25.62 -20.43 3.88
N ARG A 5 25.50 -19.58 2.87
CA ARG A 5 24.29 -19.50 2.04
C ARG A 5 24.25 -20.80 1.22
N VAL A 6 23.44 -21.72 1.66
CA VAL A 6 23.11 -22.91 0.86
C VAL A 6 22.30 -22.40 -0.33
N HIS A 7 22.94 -22.29 -1.49
CA HIS A 7 22.26 -22.04 -2.75
C HIS A 7 21.49 -23.31 -3.14
N PHE A 8 20.28 -23.44 -2.62
CA PHE A 8 19.32 -24.34 -3.25
C PHE A 8 18.80 -23.67 -4.52
N ILE A 9 19.24 -24.17 -5.67
CA ILE A 9 18.62 -23.89 -6.96
C ILE A 9 17.33 -24.74 -6.99
N ALA A 10 16.34 -24.36 -6.19
CA ALA A 10 15.01 -24.91 -6.32
C ALA A 10 14.50 -24.57 -7.72
N LYS A 11 13.95 -25.57 -8.42
CA LYS A 11 13.34 -25.44 -9.74
C LYS A 11 12.29 -24.33 -9.65
N ARG A 12 12.66 -23.10 -10.06
CA ARG A 12 11.79 -21.91 -9.93
C ARG A 12 10.46 -22.21 -10.61
N SER A 13 9.37 -22.04 -9.88
CA SER A 13 8.04 -22.17 -10.45
C SER A 13 7.90 -21.22 -11.64
N GLN A 14 7.32 -21.69 -12.74
CA GLN A 14 7.05 -20.87 -13.95
C GLN A 14 6.21 -19.62 -13.67
N ARG A 15 5.67 -19.47 -12.45
CA ARG A 15 4.84 -18.36 -12.01
C ARG A 15 5.57 -17.34 -11.13
N ASP A 16 6.86 -17.57 -10.85
CA ASP A 16 7.64 -16.64 -10.03
C ASP A 16 8.15 -15.48 -10.90
N ILE A 17 7.65 -14.29 -10.62
CA ILE A 17 8.05 -13.05 -11.30
C ILE A 17 9.53 -12.74 -11.09
N PHE A 18 10.10 -13.10 -9.93
CA PHE A 18 11.54 -12.95 -9.67
C PHE A 18 12.41 -13.88 -10.51
N GLY A 19 11.83 -14.85 -11.18
CA GLY A 19 12.49 -15.65 -12.20
C GLY A 19 12.94 -14.87 -13.42
N ILE A 20 12.30 -13.71 -13.68
CA ILE A 20 12.63 -12.81 -14.78
C ILE A 20 13.68 -11.80 -14.28
N PRO A 21 14.92 -11.80 -14.81
CA PRO A 21 16.03 -10.99 -14.27
C PRO A 21 15.71 -9.49 -14.21
N VAL A 22 15.06 -8.97 -15.25
CA VAL A 22 14.68 -7.55 -15.32
C VAL A 22 13.69 -7.19 -14.19
N LEU A 23 12.64 -7.99 -14.02
CA LEU A 23 11.65 -7.74 -12.97
C LEU A 23 12.22 -7.93 -11.57
N SER A 24 13.08 -8.95 -11.40
CA SER A 24 13.82 -9.17 -10.16
C SER A 24 14.68 -7.95 -9.81
N PHE A 25 15.39 -7.39 -10.78
CA PHE A 25 16.19 -6.19 -10.57
C PHE A 25 15.33 -5.00 -10.08
N PHE A 26 14.19 -4.76 -10.69
CA PHE A 26 13.32 -3.63 -10.31
C PHE A 26 12.60 -3.82 -8.96
N PHE A 27 12.17 -5.03 -8.63
CA PHE A 27 11.35 -5.29 -7.44
C PHE A 27 12.12 -5.85 -6.24
N LYS A 28 13.21 -6.60 -6.47
CA LYS A 28 14.02 -7.23 -5.40
C LYS A 28 15.28 -6.45 -5.07
N ASN A 29 15.74 -5.53 -5.93
CA ASN A 29 16.95 -4.76 -5.67
C ASN A 29 16.68 -3.68 -4.60
N LYS A 30 17.38 -3.77 -3.47
CA LYS A 30 17.25 -2.85 -2.34
C LYS A 30 17.57 -1.40 -2.70
N TYR A 31 18.54 -1.17 -3.56
CA TYR A 31 18.94 0.18 -3.98
C TYR A 31 17.87 0.82 -4.87
N MET A 32 17.30 0.05 -5.82
CA MET A 32 16.21 0.52 -6.67
C MET A 32 14.96 0.85 -5.85
N LEU A 33 14.58 -0.02 -4.93
CA LEU A 33 13.44 0.25 -4.03
C LEU A 33 13.68 1.47 -3.16
N THR A 34 14.90 1.67 -2.67
CA THR A 34 15.24 2.86 -1.88
C THR A 34 15.17 4.12 -2.75
N LEU A 35 15.66 4.06 -3.98
CA LEU A 35 15.58 5.17 -4.93
C LEU A 35 14.11 5.56 -5.20
N TYR A 36 13.23 4.59 -5.48
CA TYR A 36 11.80 4.87 -5.70
C TYR A 36 11.15 5.53 -4.47
N ARG A 37 11.47 5.03 -3.28
CA ARG A 37 10.95 5.58 -2.01
C ARG A 37 11.45 6.99 -1.73
N LEU A 38 12.71 7.28 -2.02
CA LEU A 38 13.28 8.63 -1.90
C LEU A 38 12.68 9.58 -2.93
N THR A 39 12.47 9.12 -4.16
CA THR A 39 11.81 9.92 -5.21
C THR A 39 10.38 10.27 -4.80
N THR A 40 9.58 9.30 -4.32
CA THR A 40 8.22 9.57 -3.87
C THR A 40 8.16 10.44 -2.62
N LEU A 41 9.13 10.30 -1.72
CA LEU A 41 9.28 11.18 -0.55
C LEU A 41 9.60 12.62 -0.99
N PHE A 42 10.53 12.79 -1.91
CA PHE A 42 10.88 14.11 -2.46
C PHE A 42 9.65 14.76 -3.13
N LEU A 43 8.90 14.01 -3.93
CA LEU A 43 7.68 14.51 -4.56
C LEU A 43 6.60 14.92 -3.53
N LEU A 44 6.44 14.16 -2.45
CA LEU A 44 5.51 14.51 -1.37
C LEU A 44 5.93 15.81 -0.68
N VAL A 45 7.20 15.92 -0.30
CA VAL A 45 7.73 17.13 0.36
C VAL A 45 7.63 18.33 -0.58
N TYR A 46 7.99 18.14 -1.86
CA TYR A 46 7.85 19.17 -2.88
C TYR A 46 6.39 19.64 -3.01
N ALA A 47 5.43 18.72 -3.10
CA ALA A 47 4.02 19.05 -3.23
C ALA A 47 3.51 19.88 -2.02
N ILE A 48 3.94 19.52 -0.80
CA ILE A 48 3.57 20.25 0.42
C ILE A 48 4.18 21.65 0.42
N ILE A 49 5.49 21.75 0.24
CA ILE A 49 6.22 23.04 0.28
C ILE A 49 5.74 23.97 -0.84
N TYR A 50 5.65 23.45 -2.06
CA TYR A 50 5.19 24.25 -3.20
C TYR A 50 3.76 24.76 -3.00
N GLY A 51 2.84 23.90 -2.53
CA GLY A 51 1.46 24.29 -2.31
C GLY A 51 1.29 25.36 -1.22
N ILE A 52 2.17 25.36 -0.21
CA ILE A 52 2.18 26.40 0.84
C ILE A 52 2.76 27.71 0.32
N LEU A 53 3.86 27.65 -0.44
CA LEU A 53 4.55 28.84 -0.95
C LEU A 53 3.82 29.48 -2.15
N ASN A 54 3.08 28.69 -2.92
CA ASN A 54 2.36 29.13 -4.12
C ASN A 54 0.88 28.73 -4.07
N PRO A 55 0.08 29.35 -3.20
CA PRO A 55 -1.30 28.90 -2.89
C PRO A 55 -2.27 29.00 -4.07
N THR A 56 -1.95 29.80 -5.08
CA THR A 56 -2.79 30.07 -6.25
C THR A 56 -2.24 29.55 -7.57
N LYS A 57 -0.97 29.13 -7.60
CA LYS A 57 -0.34 28.66 -8.83
C LYS A 57 -0.46 27.14 -8.96
N GLU A 58 -1.26 26.69 -9.90
CA GLU A 58 -1.37 25.27 -10.20
C GLU A 58 -0.05 24.72 -10.73
N ASN A 59 0.29 23.52 -10.30
CA ASN A 59 1.32 22.73 -10.92
C ASN A 59 0.83 21.31 -11.19
N ILE A 60 1.56 20.58 -12.04
CA ILE A 60 1.24 19.24 -12.49
C ILE A 60 1.08 18.24 -11.33
N PHE A 61 1.81 18.43 -10.22
CA PHE A 61 1.85 17.48 -9.12
C PHE A 61 0.85 17.77 -8.01
N THR A 62 0.33 18.99 -7.91
CA THR A 62 -0.48 19.39 -6.75
C THR A 62 -1.97 19.29 -6.98
N THR A 63 -2.46 19.38 -8.21
CA THR A 63 -3.91 19.49 -8.45
C THR A 63 -4.45 18.64 -9.59
N ALA A 64 -4.39 19.13 -10.83
CA ALA A 64 -5.14 18.54 -11.93
C ALA A 64 -4.65 17.15 -12.32
N VAL A 65 -3.34 16.95 -12.48
CA VAL A 65 -2.80 15.67 -12.93
C VAL A 65 -2.91 14.59 -11.83
N PHE A 66 -2.65 14.97 -10.59
CA PHE A 66 -2.75 14.02 -9.49
C PHE A 66 -4.19 13.52 -9.29
N TRP A 67 -5.15 14.43 -9.15
CA TRP A 67 -6.52 14.07 -8.79
C TRP A 67 -7.37 13.62 -9.97
N SER A 68 -7.14 14.18 -11.17
CA SER A 68 -7.98 13.90 -12.35
C SER A 68 -7.47 12.75 -13.20
N ILE A 69 -6.16 12.50 -13.23
CA ILE A 69 -5.54 11.46 -14.05
C ILE A 69 -4.93 10.36 -13.20
N PHE A 70 -3.94 10.70 -12.36
CA PHE A 70 -3.17 9.70 -11.63
C PHE A 70 -4.06 8.89 -10.67
N TRP A 71 -4.88 9.55 -9.86
CA TRP A 71 -5.68 8.88 -8.85
C TRP A 71 -6.74 7.93 -9.42
N PRO A 72 -7.58 8.31 -10.40
CA PRO A 72 -8.52 7.38 -11.03
C PRO A 72 -7.83 6.22 -11.75
N PHE A 73 -6.76 6.50 -12.51
CA PHE A 73 -5.98 5.47 -13.19
C PHE A 73 -5.40 4.47 -12.20
N PHE A 74 -4.81 4.98 -11.12
CA PHE A 74 -4.25 4.17 -10.06
C PHE A 74 -5.30 3.26 -9.40
N MET A 75 -6.46 3.80 -9.05
CA MET A 75 -7.53 3.06 -8.38
C MET A 75 -8.14 1.98 -9.28
N VAL A 76 -8.40 2.29 -10.55
CA VAL A 76 -9.15 1.42 -11.46
C VAL A 76 -8.26 0.39 -12.13
N ILE A 77 -7.02 0.72 -12.46
CA ILE A 77 -6.13 -0.16 -13.21
C ILE A 77 -5.04 -0.76 -12.34
N THR A 78 -4.26 0.08 -11.64
CA THR A 78 -3.06 -0.40 -10.95
C THR A 78 -3.38 -1.30 -9.77
N LEU A 79 -4.34 -0.92 -8.92
CA LEU A 79 -4.67 -1.71 -7.73
C LEU A 79 -5.24 -3.10 -8.05
N PRO A 80 -6.23 -3.25 -8.94
CA PRO A 80 -6.78 -4.56 -9.26
C PRO A 80 -5.80 -5.48 -9.99
N THR A 81 -4.81 -4.92 -10.72
CA THR A 81 -3.84 -5.68 -11.50
C THR A 81 -2.56 -6.00 -10.76
N LEU A 82 -1.93 -5.00 -10.16
CA LEU A 82 -0.63 -5.12 -9.51
C LEU A 82 -0.70 -5.21 -7.98
N GLY A 83 -1.88 -5.01 -7.40
CA GLY A 83 -2.06 -5.03 -5.94
C GLY A 83 -1.44 -3.81 -5.25
N ASN A 84 -0.86 -4.02 -4.08
CA ASN A 84 -0.36 -2.95 -3.21
C ASN A 84 1.01 -2.36 -3.65
N VAL A 85 1.30 -2.32 -4.95
CA VAL A 85 2.58 -1.78 -5.47
C VAL A 85 2.79 -0.32 -5.07
N PHE A 86 1.73 0.47 -4.98
CA PHE A 86 1.84 1.85 -4.48
C PHE A 86 2.39 1.90 -3.05
N CYS A 87 1.90 1.03 -2.18
CA CYS A 87 2.37 0.98 -0.79
C CYS A 87 3.85 0.53 -0.68
N MET A 88 4.37 -0.19 -1.68
CA MET A 88 5.78 -0.56 -1.76
C MET A 88 6.69 0.66 -1.82
N VAL A 89 6.27 1.70 -2.54
CA VAL A 89 7.03 2.95 -2.75
C VAL A 89 6.51 4.12 -1.93
N CYS A 90 5.46 3.92 -1.13
CA CYS A 90 4.81 4.98 -0.35
C CYS A 90 5.78 5.64 0.64
N PRO A 91 5.91 6.99 0.62
CA PRO A 91 6.82 7.71 1.50
C PRO A 91 6.46 7.54 2.97
N HIS A 92 5.16 7.50 3.34
CA HIS A 92 4.74 7.25 4.71
C HIS A 92 5.17 5.86 5.20
N GLY A 93 5.02 4.82 4.37
CA GLY A 93 5.48 3.47 4.70
C GLY A 93 7.00 3.38 4.84
N PHE A 94 7.74 4.13 4.02
CA PHE A 94 9.20 4.22 4.11
C PHE A 94 9.66 4.89 5.40
N LEU A 95 9.14 6.06 5.74
CA LEU A 95 9.46 6.77 6.97
C LEU A 95 9.00 5.99 8.20
N GLY A 96 7.79 5.43 8.14
CA GLY A 96 7.16 4.71 9.24
C GLY A 96 8.00 3.54 9.74
N LYS A 97 8.61 2.76 8.85
CA LYS A 97 9.47 1.64 9.25
C LYS A 97 10.70 2.09 10.04
N HIS A 98 11.20 3.31 9.80
CA HIS A 98 12.32 3.87 10.56
C HIS A 98 11.83 4.45 11.89
N ILE A 99 10.75 5.24 11.88
CA ILE A 99 10.19 5.89 13.07
C ILE A 99 9.73 4.85 14.09
N THR A 100 9.06 3.80 13.66
CA THR A 100 8.58 2.73 14.56
C THR A 100 9.72 2.03 15.32
N LYS A 101 10.95 2.05 14.80
CA LYS A 101 12.11 1.50 15.52
C LYS A 101 12.47 2.30 16.77
N PHE A 102 12.30 3.62 16.72
CA PHE A 102 12.62 4.55 17.81
C PHE A 102 11.39 4.95 18.63
N GLY A 103 10.19 4.58 18.19
CA GLY A 103 8.93 4.92 18.82
C GLY A 103 8.64 4.13 20.10
N LEU A 104 7.51 4.46 20.73
CA LEU A 104 7.03 3.86 22.01
C LEU A 104 6.56 2.41 21.86
N LYS A 105 6.33 1.92 20.66
CA LYS A 105 5.92 0.54 20.34
C LYS A 105 4.70 0.03 21.12
N LEU A 106 3.77 0.93 21.43
CA LEU A 106 2.53 0.58 22.11
C LEU A 106 1.68 -0.37 21.25
N ARG A 107 0.87 -1.18 21.90
CA ARG A 107 -0.15 -1.95 21.17
C ARG A 107 -1.33 -1.06 20.86
N ILE A 108 -1.77 -1.08 19.59
CA ILE A 108 -2.98 -0.36 19.21
C ILE A 108 -4.20 -0.90 19.96
N PRO A 109 -5.09 -0.04 20.49
CA PRO A 109 -6.32 -0.46 21.15
C PRO A 109 -7.21 -1.31 20.22
N LYS A 110 -7.87 -2.34 20.78
CA LYS A 110 -8.68 -3.28 19.98
C LYS A 110 -9.79 -2.60 19.18
N TRP A 111 -10.41 -1.56 19.73
CA TRP A 111 -11.45 -0.80 19.02
C TRP A 111 -10.89 -0.07 17.80
N LEU A 112 -9.68 0.46 17.88
CA LEU A 112 -9.01 1.16 16.78
C LEU A 112 -8.38 0.18 15.77
N ALA A 113 -8.05 -1.04 16.20
CA ALA A 113 -7.55 -2.11 15.34
C ALA A 113 -8.64 -2.74 14.45
N ASN A 114 -9.84 -2.16 14.44
CA ASN A 114 -10.93 -2.61 13.58
C ASN A 114 -10.70 -2.13 12.14
N PRO A 115 -10.64 -3.04 11.13
CA PRO A 115 -10.45 -2.66 9.73
C PRO A 115 -11.55 -1.73 9.18
N TYR A 116 -12.74 -1.76 9.75
CA TYR A 116 -13.84 -0.89 9.34
C TYR A 116 -13.63 0.58 9.73
N ILE A 117 -12.83 0.85 10.76
CA ILE A 117 -12.49 2.24 11.14
C ILE A 117 -11.65 2.89 10.04
N GLY A 118 -10.63 2.19 9.51
CA GLY A 118 -9.86 2.68 8.37
C GLY A 118 -10.67 2.72 7.08
N LEU A 119 -11.46 1.66 6.83
CA LEU A 119 -12.22 1.56 5.60
C LEU A 119 -13.38 2.58 5.51
N ILE A 120 -14.10 2.78 6.59
CA ILE A 120 -15.28 3.65 6.62
C ILE A 120 -14.90 5.01 7.20
N GLY A 121 -14.38 5.03 8.45
CA GLY A 121 -14.14 6.28 9.17
C GLY A 121 -13.11 7.17 8.51
N SER A 122 -11.90 6.66 8.23
CA SER A 122 -10.84 7.47 7.63
C SER A 122 -11.15 7.88 6.19
N ASN A 123 -11.86 7.01 5.43
CA ASN A 123 -12.28 7.37 4.07
C ASN A 123 -13.42 8.39 4.09
N ILE A 124 -14.43 8.24 4.94
CA ILE A 124 -15.48 9.24 5.07
C ILE A 124 -14.88 10.58 5.46
N LEU A 125 -13.95 10.61 6.43
CA LEU A 125 -13.30 11.84 6.85
C LEU A 125 -12.51 12.49 5.70
N ALA A 126 -11.71 11.69 4.96
CA ALA A 126 -10.93 12.18 3.84
C ALA A 126 -11.82 12.71 2.70
N TYR A 127 -12.86 11.97 2.33
CA TYR A 127 -13.81 12.39 1.31
C TYR A 127 -14.68 13.57 1.74
N TRP A 128 -15.09 13.61 3.00
CA TRP A 128 -15.83 14.75 3.53
C TRP A 128 -14.98 16.03 3.46
N PHE A 129 -13.71 15.96 3.82
CA PHE A 129 -12.79 17.09 3.66
C PHE A 129 -12.69 17.54 2.20
N VAL A 130 -12.53 16.60 1.27
CA VAL A 130 -12.48 16.88 -0.17
C VAL A 130 -13.78 17.52 -0.65
N LEU A 131 -14.93 16.98 -0.26
CA LEU A 131 -16.24 17.50 -0.66
C LEU A 131 -16.52 18.89 -0.06
N TYR A 132 -16.16 19.10 1.21
CA TYR A 132 -16.33 20.38 1.89
C TYR A 132 -15.50 21.49 1.24
N THR A 133 -14.31 21.19 0.82
CA THR A 133 -13.41 22.14 0.16
C THR A 133 -13.61 22.23 -1.35
N PHE A 134 -14.52 21.41 -1.89
CA PHE A 134 -14.86 21.39 -3.31
C PHE A 134 -15.62 22.69 -3.73
N PRO A 135 -15.39 23.28 -4.92
CA PRO A 135 -14.46 22.85 -6.01
C PRO A 135 -13.00 23.30 -5.79
N ARG A 136 -12.71 24.04 -4.73
CA ARG A 136 -11.39 24.62 -4.46
C ARG A 136 -10.31 23.56 -4.25
N PHE A 137 -10.68 22.37 -3.74
CA PHE A 137 -9.74 21.29 -3.50
C PHE A 137 -8.90 20.91 -4.74
N LEU A 138 -9.56 20.79 -5.90
CA LEU A 138 -8.91 20.43 -7.15
C LEU A 138 -8.13 21.58 -7.79
N LYS A 139 -8.46 22.82 -7.44
CA LYS A 139 -7.86 24.02 -8.05
C LYS A 139 -6.86 24.74 -7.12
N SER A 140 -6.85 24.40 -5.84
CA SER A 140 -5.98 25.06 -4.86
C SER A 140 -4.82 24.18 -4.42
N PRO A 141 -3.59 24.53 -4.79
CA PRO A 141 -2.39 23.85 -4.30
C PRO A 141 -2.27 23.88 -2.78
N LEU A 142 -2.68 24.97 -2.14
CA LEU A 142 -2.65 25.11 -0.68
C LEU A 142 -3.53 24.08 0.03
N ILE A 143 -4.78 23.89 -0.43
CA ILE A 143 -5.69 22.94 0.20
C ILE A 143 -5.16 21.51 0.04
N THR A 144 -4.62 21.16 -1.13
CA THR A 144 -3.98 19.87 -1.38
C THR A 144 -2.75 19.69 -0.49
N ALA A 145 -1.92 20.73 -0.32
CA ALA A 145 -0.76 20.69 0.57
C ALA A 145 -1.15 20.48 2.04
N ILE A 146 -2.19 21.17 2.53
CA ILE A 146 -2.72 20.99 3.88
C ILE A 146 -3.23 19.56 4.09
N PHE A 147 -3.93 19.00 3.09
CA PHE A 147 -4.39 17.61 3.13
C PHE A 147 -3.22 16.63 3.27
N PHE A 148 -2.20 16.74 2.44
CA PHE A 148 -1.02 15.89 2.52
C PHE A 148 -0.26 16.08 3.84
N LEU A 149 -0.10 17.33 4.28
CA LEU A 149 0.57 17.63 5.55
C LEU A 149 -0.16 17.01 6.74
N PHE A 150 -1.49 17.15 6.80
CA PHE A 150 -2.30 16.56 7.86
C PHE A 150 -2.12 15.04 7.95
N PHE A 151 -2.27 14.32 6.83
CA PHE A 151 -2.09 12.86 6.84
C PHE A 151 -0.63 12.44 7.08
N THR A 152 0.33 13.28 6.71
CA THR A 152 1.75 13.03 7.01
C THR A 152 2.01 13.13 8.51
N ILE A 153 1.59 14.21 9.16
CA ILE A 153 1.74 14.40 10.60
C ILE A 153 1.01 13.27 11.37
N LEU A 154 -0.22 12.98 10.99
CA LEU A 154 -1.01 11.91 11.59
C LEU A 154 -0.29 10.55 11.46
N SER A 155 0.26 10.25 10.30
CA SER A 155 0.99 8.99 10.07
C SER A 155 2.25 8.89 10.94
N MET A 156 3.04 9.98 11.04
CA MET A 156 4.25 10.03 11.87
C MET A 156 3.92 9.82 13.35
N LEU A 157 2.85 10.47 13.84
CA LEU A 157 2.37 10.29 15.20
C LEU A 157 2.01 8.82 15.49
N PHE A 158 1.25 8.18 14.60
CA PHE A 158 0.89 6.77 14.76
C PHE A 158 2.09 5.83 14.70
N PHE A 159 3.06 6.07 13.83
CA PHE A 159 4.28 5.29 13.75
C PHE A 159 5.16 5.44 14.98
N PHE A 160 5.17 6.61 15.59
CA PHE A 160 5.88 6.83 16.84
C PHE A 160 5.21 6.17 18.04
N LEU A 161 3.87 6.22 18.10
CA LEU A 161 3.12 5.66 19.22
C LEU A 161 2.99 4.13 19.13
N PHE A 162 2.66 3.57 17.95
CA PHE A 162 2.23 2.19 17.82
C PHE A 162 3.18 1.34 16.98
N ARG A 163 3.33 0.07 17.36
CA ARG A 163 4.11 -0.93 16.61
C ARG A 163 3.36 -1.49 15.41
N GLY A 164 4.10 -2.24 14.56
CA GLY A 164 3.52 -3.04 13.49
C GLY A 164 2.85 -2.23 12.39
N MET A 165 3.32 -0.98 12.16
CA MET A 165 2.80 -0.10 11.12
C MET A 165 1.27 0.13 11.24
N ALA A 166 0.78 0.38 12.46
CA ALA A 166 -0.63 0.45 12.78
C ALA A 166 -1.41 1.48 11.95
N TYR A 167 -0.80 2.62 11.61
CA TYR A 167 -1.40 3.59 10.70
C TYR A 167 -1.78 2.98 9.35
N CYS A 168 -0.83 2.33 8.69
CA CYS A 168 -1.05 1.74 7.38
C CYS A 168 -2.10 0.61 7.39
N LYS A 169 -2.18 -0.13 8.51
CA LYS A 169 -3.13 -1.24 8.64
C LYS A 169 -4.56 -0.79 8.89
N TYR A 170 -4.74 0.23 9.72
CA TYR A 170 -6.05 0.51 10.31
C TYR A 170 -6.58 1.91 10.07
N ILE A 171 -5.71 2.88 9.78
CA ILE A 171 -6.10 4.29 9.73
C ILE A 171 -5.94 4.89 8.33
N CYS A 172 -4.90 4.50 7.59
CA CYS A 172 -4.61 5.10 6.28
C CYS A 172 -5.79 4.90 5.31
N PRO A 173 -6.42 5.96 4.79
CA PRO A 173 -7.52 5.85 3.84
C PRO A 173 -7.08 5.13 2.55
N ILE A 174 -5.90 5.45 2.03
CA ILE A 174 -5.32 4.79 0.85
C ILE A 174 -5.01 3.32 1.15
N GLY A 175 -4.45 3.02 2.34
CA GLY A 175 -4.12 1.65 2.75
C GLY A 175 -5.35 0.75 2.82
N SER A 176 -6.47 1.24 3.34
CA SER A 176 -7.72 0.49 3.42
C SER A 176 -8.35 0.26 2.04
N VAL A 177 -8.31 1.26 1.17
CA VAL A 177 -8.72 1.13 -0.25
C VAL A 177 -7.87 0.08 -0.96
N ASN A 178 -6.55 0.22 -0.85
CA ASN A 178 -5.61 -0.72 -1.46
C ASN A 178 -5.86 -2.15 -0.97
N THR A 179 -6.13 -2.33 0.32
CA THR A 179 -6.44 -3.64 0.89
C THR A 179 -7.70 -4.24 0.27
N ALA A 180 -8.73 -3.43 0.03
CA ALA A 180 -9.96 -3.88 -0.60
C ALA A 180 -9.75 -4.30 -2.07
N PHE A 181 -9.17 -3.42 -2.89
CA PHE A 181 -8.95 -3.66 -4.31
C PHE A 181 -7.84 -4.68 -4.60
N ALA A 182 -6.76 -4.67 -3.86
CA ALA A 182 -5.67 -5.62 -4.04
C ALA A 182 -6.09 -7.08 -3.83
N ARG A 183 -7.24 -7.33 -3.22
CA ARG A 183 -7.81 -8.68 -3.13
C ARG A 183 -8.13 -9.26 -4.51
N THR A 184 -8.37 -8.45 -5.52
CA THR A 184 -8.64 -8.90 -6.90
C THR A 184 -7.37 -9.10 -7.71
N SER A 185 -6.25 -8.57 -7.27
CA SER A 185 -4.97 -8.65 -7.98
C SER A 185 -4.49 -10.09 -8.18
N PRO A 186 -4.02 -10.44 -9.38
CA PRO A 186 -3.37 -11.72 -9.63
C PRO A 186 -1.96 -11.81 -9.04
N VAL A 187 -1.37 -10.68 -8.62
CA VAL A 187 -0.02 -10.64 -8.05
C VAL A 187 -0.06 -10.96 -6.56
N TRP A 188 0.71 -11.96 -6.16
CA TRP A 188 0.76 -12.46 -4.79
C TRP A 188 2.19 -12.60 -4.29
N LEU A 189 2.40 -12.25 -3.03
CA LEU A 189 3.59 -12.64 -2.30
C LEU A 189 3.34 -13.99 -1.65
N SER A 190 4.21 -14.96 -1.89
CA SER A 190 4.11 -16.32 -1.34
C SER A 190 5.51 -16.86 -1.02
N THR A 191 5.58 -18.08 -0.53
CA THR A 191 6.85 -18.73 -0.20
C THR A 191 6.93 -20.09 -0.88
N TYR A 192 8.14 -20.62 -1.05
CA TYR A 192 8.35 -22.01 -1.46
C TYR A 192 8.11 -22.91 -0.24
N GLU A 193 7.10 -23.74 -0.29
CA GLU A 193 6.63 -24.56 0.83
C GLU A 193 7.71 -25.52 1.33
N GLU A 194 8.44 -26.16 0.42
CA GLU A 194 9.52 -27.11 0.76
C GLU A 194 10.62 -26.46 1.58
N GLU A 195 11.04 -25.26 1.21
CA GLU A 195 12.05 -24.50 1.93
C GLU A 195 11.52 -24.02 3.31
N CYS A 196 10.24 -23.67 3.38
CA CYS A 196 9.61 -23.23 4.63
C CYS A 196 9.43 -24.35 5.64
N LYS A 197 9.21 -25.60 5.20
CA LYS A 197 9.11 -26.78 6.11
C LYS A 197 10.41 -27.05 6.88
N SER A 198 11.56 -26.76 6.28
CA SER A 198 12.87 -26.90 6.93
C SER A 198 13.32 -25.67 7.72
N CYS A 199 12.55 -24.59 7.68
CA CYS A 199 12.93 -23.30 8.25
C CYS A 199 12.83 -23.30 9.79
N LYS A 200 13.97 -23.15 10.47
CA LYS A 200 14.03 -23.05 11.95
C LYS A 200 13.77 -21.63 12.44
N LYS A 201 14.09 -20.62 11.65
CA LYS A 201 13.91 -19.21 12.00
C LYS A 201 13.15 -18.50 10.89
N PRO A 202 11.97 -17.93 11.15
CA PRO A 202 11.20 -17.24 10.10
C PRO A 202 11.75 -15.81 9.87
N ASP A 203 12.95 -15.70 9.29
CA ASP A 203 13.61 -14.41 9.03
C ASP A 203 12.70 -13.47 8.20
N CYS A 204 11.90 -14.03 7.29
CA CYS A 204 10.91 -13.27 6.55
C CYS A 204 9.84 -12.61 7.45
N ALA A 205 9.44 -13.26 8.54
CA ALA A 205 8.49 -12.71 9.49
C ALA A 205 9.15 -11.68 10.42
N LEU A 206 10.40 -11.93 10.83
CA LEU A 206 11.18 -10.99 11.65
C LEU A 206 11.50 -9.70 10.87
N ALA A 207 11.74 -9.80 9.57
CA ALA A 207 11.98 -8.65 8.71
C ALA A 207 10.70 -7.85 8.35
N CYS A 208 9.52 -8.39 8.63
CA CYS A 208 8.27 -7.76 8.26
C CYS A 208 7.91 -6.59 9.20
N PRO A 209 7.93 -5.32 8.74
CA PRO A 209 7.57 -4.18 9.58
C PRO A 209 6.11 -4.18 10.01
N TYR A 210 5.27 -4.96 9.32
CA TYR A 210 3.84 -5.12 9.59
C TYR A 210 3.55 -6.28 10.56
N GLU A 211 4.58 -6.94 11.11
CA GLU A 211 4.42 -8.09 12.00
C GLU A 211 3.54 -9.21 11.38
N LEU A 212 3.69 -9.42 10.06
CA LEU A 212 3.02 -10.50 9.33
C LEU A 212 3.97 -11.68 9.14
N ASN A 213 3.39 -12.85 8.91
CA ASN A 213 4.19 -14.03 8.59
C ASN A 213 4.03 -14.45 7.13
N PRO A 214 5.00 -14.13 6.24
CA PRO A 214 4.93 -14.47 4.82
C PRO A 214 4.81 -15.98 4.53
N SER A 215 5.31 -16.85 5.40
CA SER A 215 5.17 -18.30 5.23
C SER A 215 3.72 -18.80 5.30
N LYS A 216 2.81 -17.98 5.80
CA LYS A 216 1.37 -18.24 5.90
C LYS A 216 0.53 -17.55 4.83
N PHE A 217 1.15 -16.98 3.80
CA PHE A 217 0.47 -16.25 2.73
C PHE A 217 -0.11 -17.18 1.63
N GLU A 218 -0.48 -18.38 1.98
CA GLU A 218 -1.18 -19.29 1.08
C GLU A 218 -2.56 -18.76 0.69
N GLU A 219 -3.26 -18.22 1.68
CA GLU A 219 -4.55 -17.58 1.49
C GLU A 219 -4.40 -16.05 1.43
N ARG A 220 -5.21 -15.42 0.56
CA ARG A 220 -5.26 -13.96 0.46
C ARG A 220 -5.63 -13.28 1.79
N LYS A 221 -6.42 -13.94 2.62
CA LYS A 221 -6.82 -13.44 3.94
C LYS A 221 -5.62 -13.18 4.86
N SER A 222 -4.63 -14.07 4.86
CA SER A 222 -3.41 -13.90 5.66
C SER A 222 -2.49 -12.80 5.15
N MET A 223 -2.65 -12.42 3.87
CA MET A 223 -1.91 -11.35 3.21
C MET A 223 -2.64 -9.99 3.26
N MET A 224 -3.79 -9.89 3.93
CA MET A 224 -4.69 -8.73 3.88
C MET A 224 -4.01 -7.38 4.17
N TYR A 225 -3.07 -7.36 5.11
CA TYR A 225 -2.34 -6.14 5.48
C TYR A 225 -0.93 -6.05 4.88
N CYS A 226 -0.61 -6.93 3.93
CA CYS A 226 0.67 -6.88 3.24
C CYS A 226 0.68 -5.73 2.24
N THR A 227 1.62 -4.83 2.41
CA THR A 227 1.84 -3.67 1.52
C THR A 227 2.85 -3.95 0.42
N MET A 228 3.26 -5.21 0.26
CA MET A 228 4.29 -5.62 -0.72
C MET A 228 5.58 -4.79 -0.60
N CYS A 229 5.97 -4.42 0.61
CA CYS A 229 7.16 -3.59 0.87
C CYS A 229 8.50 -4.28 0.55
N MET A 230 8.49 -5.57 0.20
CA MET A 230 9.64 -6.40 -0.20
C MET A 230 10.72 -6.60 0.87
N GLU A 231 10.52 -6.18 2.11
CA GLU A 231 11.53 -6.38 3.17
C GLU A 231 11.78 -7.87 3.46
N CYS A 232 10.73 -8.69 3.40
CA CYS A 232 10.84 -10.13 3.59
C CYS A 232 11.60 -10.83 2.45
N THR A 233 11.55 -10.30 1.22
CA THR A 233 12.29 -10.86 0.07
C THR A 233 13.78 -10.58 0.15
N HIS A 234 14.19 -9.55 0.90
CA HIS A 234 15.60 -9.29 1.18
C HIS A 234 16.16 -10.14 2.32
N ALA A 235 15.29 -10.59 3.21
CA ALA A 235 15.67 -11.40 4.37
C ALA A 235 15.66 -12.90 4.09
N CYS A 236 14.85 -13.35 3.13
CA CYS A 236 14.66 -14.78 2.83
C CYS A 236 14.44 -14.99 1.34
N ASP A 237 15.28 -15.82 0.73
CA ASP A 237 15.22 -16.17 -0.69
C ASP A 237 14.05 -17.10 -1.04
N ALA A 238 13.44 -17.75 -0.05
CA ALA A 238 12.25 -18.57 -0.22
C ALA A 238 10.98 -17.74 -0.48
N VAL A 239 11.03 -16.42 -0.31
CA VAL A 239 9.91 -15.54 -0.63
C VAL A 239 9.92 -15.23 -2.12
N LYS A 240 8.79 -15.48 -2.79
CA LYS A 240 8.57 -15.26 -4.22
C LYS A 240 7.40 -14.31 -4.47
N LEU A 241 7.44 -13.66 -5.63
CA LEU A 241 6.32 -12.87 -6.15
C LEU A 241 5.64 -13.68 -7.27
N GLU A 242 4.44 -14.18 -7.01
CA GLU A 242 3.75 -15.12 -7.89
C GLU A 242 2.65 -14.41 -8.68
N PHE A 243 2.58 -14.70 -9.98
CA PHE A 243 1.47 -14.28 -10.82
C PHE A 243 0.47 -15.44 -10.95
N ARG A 244 -0.71 -15.28 -10.37
CA ARG A 244 -1.81 -16.25 -10.47
C ARG A 244 -2.75 -15.90 -11.61
N LYS A 245 -3.45 -16.90 -12.19
CA LYS A 245 -4.38 -16.66 -13.29
C LYS A 245 -5.42 -15.59 -12.91
N PHE A 246 -5.61 -14.65 -13.80
CA PHE A 246 -6.67 -13.65 -13.70
C PHE A 246 -8.03 -14.38 -13.68
N GLY A 247 -8.85 -14.14 -12.69
CA GLY A 247 -10.14 -14.85 -12.55
C GLY A 247 -10.17 -15.94 -11.47
N TYR A 248 -9.06 -16.65 -11.18
CA TYR A 248 -9.03 -17.60 -10.06
C TYR A 248 -9.35 -16.90 -8.72
N SER A 249 -8.75 -15.76 -8.52
CA SER A 249 -9.02 -14.91 -7.36
C SER A 249 -10.46 -14.36 -7.34
N LEU A 250 -11.03 -14.03 -8.50
CA LEU A 250 -12.39 -13.50 -8.61
C LEU A 250 -13.44 -14.59 -8.34
N TYR A 251 -13.27 -15.79 -8.90
CA TYR A 251 -14.20 -16.90 -8.74
C TYR A 251 -14.30 -17.39 -7.29
N GLU A 252 -13.16 -17.60 -6.63
CA GLU A 252 -13.14 -17.99 -5.21
C GLU A 252 -13.80 -16.94 -4.30
N ARG A 253 -13.83 -15.69 -4.73
CA ARG A 253 -14.35 -14.57 -3.95
C ARG A 253 -15.81 -14.30 -4.14
N ILE A 254 -16.37 -14.61 -5.30
CA ILE A 254 -17.83 -14.57 -5.51
C ILE A 254 -18.52 -15.50 -4.52
N LYS A 255 -17.85 -16.59 -4.11
CA LYS A 255 -18.31 -17.49 -3.04
C LYS A 255 -18.10 -16.96 -1.61
N ASN A 256 -17.36 -15.86 -1.42
CA ASN A 256 -17.03 -15.38 -0.09
C ASN A 256 -17.82 -14.10 0.25
N PRO A 257 -18.62 -14.06 1.33
CA PRO A 257 -19.49 -12.92 1.69
C PRO A 257 -18.75 -11.57 1.84
N LYS A 258 -17.42 -11.59 2.02
CA LYS A 258 -16.58 -10.38 2.03
C LYS A 258 -16.42 -9.71 0.65
N MET A 259 -16.88 -10.31 -0.41
CA MET A 259 -16.94 -9.69 -1.73
C MET A 259 -17.91 -8.50 -1.76
N ILE A 260 -18.96 -8.53 -0.95
CA ILE A 260 -19.91 -7.42 -0.81
C ILE A 260 -19.19 -6.15 -0.38
N GLU A 261 -18.20 -6.24 0.53
CA GLU A 261 -17.42 -5.10 0.96
C GLU A 261 -16.64 -4.46 -0.20
N VAL A 262 -16.05 -5.30 -1.06
CA VAL A 262 -15.31 -4.83 -2.25
C VAL A 262 -16.25 -4.20 -3.26
N MET A 263 -17.41 -4.79 -3.51
CA MET A 263 -18.42 -4.26 -4.44
C MET A 263 -19.00 -2.93 -3.95
N VAL A 264 -19.35 -2.83 -2.68
CA VAL A 264 -19.82 -1.58 -2.06
C VAL A 264 -18.74 -0.50 -2.16
N TYR A 265 -17.49 -0.88 -1.98
CA TYR A 265 -16.39 0.05 -2.08
C TYR A 265 -16.16 0.54 -3.51
N ILE A 266 -16.19 -0.35 -4.49
CA ILE A 266 -16.12 -0.01 -5.92
C ILE A 266 -17.26 0.94 -6.28
N LEU A 267 -18.48 0.63 -5.84
CA LEU A 267 -19.65 1.47 -6.06
C LEU A 267 -19.46 2.87 -5.44
N LEU A 268 -18.97 2.93 -4.21
CA LEU A 268 -18.76 4.19 -3.48
C LEU A 268 -17.70 5.05 -4.17
N VAL A 269 -16.60 4.46 -4.60
CA VAL A 269 -15.54 5.16 -5.37
C VAL A 269 -16.07 5.59 -6.74
N ALA A 270 -16.84 4.75 -7.43
CA ALA A 270 -17.45 5.11 -8.71
C ALA A 270 -18.42 6.28 -8.57
N VAL A 271 -19.28 6.26 -7.56
CA VAL A 271 -20.24 7.35 -7.25
C VAL A 271 -19.50 8.64 -6.95
N ILE A 272 -18.46 8.59 -6.10
CA ILE A 272 -17.67 9.79 -5.74
C ILE A 272 -16.93 10.34 -6.95
N THR A 273 -16.28 9.48 -7.74
CA THR A 273 -15.57 9.88 -8.95
C THR A 273 -16.52 10.49 -9.98
N PHE A 274 -17.71 9.89 -10.15
CA PHE A 274 -18.74 10.40 -11.04
C PHE A 274 -19.28 11.75 -10.56
N THR A 275 -19.57 11.89 -9.27
CA THR A 275 -20.05 13.13 -8.67
C THR A 275 -19.00 14.24 -8.79
N MET A 276 -17.72 13.95 -8.56
CA MET A 276 -16.63 14.90 -8.74
C MET A 276 -16.48 15.34 -10.20
N ARG A 277 -16.67 14.43 -11.17
CA ARG A 277 -16.65 14.80 -12.60
C ARG A 277 -17.87 15.59 -13.04
N PHE A 278 -19.05 15.24 -12.54
CA PHE A 278 -20.29 15.93 -12.92
C PHE A 278 -20.30 17.40 -12.45
N HIS A 279 -19.77 17.67 -11.27
CA HIS A 279 -19.58 19.03 -10.79
C HIS A 279 -18.49 19.83 -11.53
N HIS A 280 -17.62 19.18 -12.29
CA HIS A 280 -16.65 19.84 -13.17
C HIS A 280 -17.22 20.21 -14.54
N ALA A 281 -18.34 19.60 -14.91
CA ALA A 281 -19.02 19.86 -16.19
C ALA A 281 -20.09 20.95 -16.06
N LEU A 282 -20.39 21.38 -14.86
CA LEU A 282 -21.22 22.53 -14.52
C LEU A 282 -20.34 23.69 -14.00
#